data_a7982f5000580e6ddcce68dcfe99f7d3
#
_entry.id   a7982f5000580e6ddcce68dcfe99f7d3
#
_cell.length_a   1.000
_cell.length_b   1.000
_cell.length_c   1.000
_cell.angle_alpha   90.00
_cell.angle_beta   90.00
_cell.angle_gamma   90.00
#
_symmetry.space_group_name_H-M   'P 1'
#
loop_
_entity.id
_entity.type
_entity.pdbx_description
1 polymer ?
#
loop_
_entity_poly.entity_id
_entity_poly.type
_entity_poly.pdbx_seq_one_letter_code
_entity_poly.pdbx_strand_id
1 'polypeptide(L)'
;MTEDEFNTKLKDFSINGVAISGLTKDTTVNQLMAMINENDEIGVKASYIAETNQFSLTATETGSGRKIELGGMAENIFGSKDETNNRDGQDAQILVSYGNGVETTVTSSTNSFDLEGLTVTVSGTFGFNSDGTVDRSQSVTFSAAADADAVTERVKKFVEDYNALVKEINSQITTKPDSSYAPLTDAQKEEMDDKSIENWEKKAKQGLLFGDTTLRDLSSSIQGVLTDLMGSGVSYDDLEKIGITISDDYTDGGTLSFDETKFKAAMTSDPDLVSNIFTGGGEVKKGLISIVEDTLTPYATRWSYKNGGSYGSLIEEAGSEKISLSLTNNQIYTQLQEMQDAIDRLNDQLKTEQDRYISQFTQMETLISQKEQQ
;
A
#
# COMPACT_ATOMS: atom_id res chain seq x y z
N MET A 1 -11.53 -51.61 -44.82
CA MET A 1 -10.88 -50.33 -45.03
C MET A 1 -9.41 -50.60 -45.08
N THR A 2 -8.70 -50.20 -46.14
CA THR A 2 -7.24 -50.28 -46.24
C THR A 2 -6.59 -49.23 -45.34
N GLU A 3 -5.30 -49.39 -45.06
CA GLU A 3 -4.54 -48.45 -44.24
C GLU A 3 -4.50 -47.04 -44.88
N ASP A 4 -4.40 -46.97 -46.19
CA ASP A 4 -4.42 -45.73 -46.94
C ASP A 4 -5.79 -45.03 -46.91
N GLU A 5 -6.87 -45.79 -46.97
CA GLU A 5 -8.23 -45.26 -46.81
C GLU A 5 -8.49 -44.74 -45.40
N PHE A 6 -7.95 -45.43 -44.38
CA PHE A 6 -8.04 -45.01 -43.02
C PHE A 6 -7.24 -43.74 -42.77
N ASN A 7 -5.98 -43.71 -43.21
CA ASN A 7 -5.14 -42.54 -43.09
C ASN A 7 -5.65 -41.30 -43.84
N THR A 8 -6.30 -41.51 -44.97
CA THR A 8 -6.94 -40.42 -45.74
C THR A 8 -8.12 -39.83 -44.98
N LYS A 9 -8.93 -40.67 -44.33
CA LYS A 9 -10.09 -40.24 -43.54
C LYS A 9 -9.68 -39.59 -42.20
N LEU A 10 -8.53 -40.04 -41.60
CA LEU A 10 -8.02 -39.45 -40.37
C LEU A 10 -7.47 -38.02 -40.52
N LYS A 11 -7.09 -37.61 -41.74
CA LYS A 11 -6.60 -36.24 -41.97
C LYS A 11 -7.63 -35.18 -41.63
N ASP A 12 -8.91 -35.53 -41.69
CA ASP A 12 -9.99 -34.59 -41.41
C ASP A 12 -10.55 -34.72 -39.98
N PHE A 13 -9.86 -35.50 -39.10
CA PHE A 13 -10.30 -35.61 -37.72
C PHE A 13 -9.97 -34.35 -36.95
N SER A 14 -11.01 -33.57 -36.60
CA SER A 14 -10.83 -32.34 -35.87
C SER A 14 -11.98 -32.12 -34.86
N ILE A 15 -11.65 -31.37 -33.80
CA ILE A 15 -12.64 -30.87 -32.82
C ILE A 15 -12.39 -29.39 -32.70
N ASN A 16 -13.44 -28.57 -32.82
CA ASN A 16 -13.36 -27.10 -32.80
C ASN A 16 -12.35 -26.52 -33.81
N GLY A 17 -12.21 -27.17 -34.99
CA GLY A 17 -11.25 -26.77 -36.01
C GLY A 17 -9.80 -27.15 -35.74
N VAL A 18 -9.49 -27.73 -34.57
CA VAL A 18 -8.16 -28.22 -34.22
C VAL A 18 -8.04 -29.67 -34.67
N ALA A 19 -7.07 -29.93 -35.55
CA ALA A 19 -6.81 -31.29 -36.06
C ALA A 19 -6.08 -32.13 -34.99
N ILE A 20 -6.53 -33.36 -34.76
CA ILE A 20 -5.85 -34.29 -33.88
C ILE A 20 -4.91 -35.17 -34.72
N SER A 21 -3.64 -34.89 -34.60
CA SER A 21 -2.58 -35.58 -35.33
C SER A 21 -2.07 -36.85 -34.59
N GLY A 22 -1.46 -37.78 -35.33
CA GLY A 22 -0.84 -38.96 -34.73
C GLY A 22 -1.79 -40.14 -34.51
N LEU A 23 -3.06 -40.04 -34.95
CA LEU A 23 -3.96 -41.16 -34.93
C LEU A 23 -3.58 -42.26 -35.94
N THR A 24 -3.64 -43.51 -35.53
CA THR A 24 -3.41 -44.69 -36.37
C THR A 24 -4.52 -45.70 -36.18
N LYS A 25 -4.57 -46.71 -37.02
CA LYS A 25 -5.52 -47.84 -36.86
C LYS A 25 -5.40 -48.59 -35.53
N ASP A 26 -4.22 -48.47 -34.88
CA ASP A 26 -3.92 -49.13 -33.61
C ASP A 26 -4.11 -48.20 -32.39
N THR A 27 -4.54 -46.95 -32.63
CA THR A 27 -4.85 -46.00 -31.54
C THR A 27 -6.02 -46.51 -30.73
N THR A 28 -5.80 -46.70 -29.43
CA THR A 28 -6.83 -47.15 -28.50
C THR A 28 -7.74 -45.96 -28.07
N VAL A 29 -8.94 -46.25 -27.57
CA VAL A 29 -9.85 -45.26 -27.04
C VAL A 29 -9.17 -44.40 -25.96
N ASN A 30 -8.42 -45.03 -25.04
CA ASN A 30 -7.71 -44.31 -23.98
C ASN A 30 -6.67 -43.32 -24.54
N GLN A 31 -5.94 -43.72 -25.58
CA GLN A 31 -4.96 -42.87 -26.25
C GLN A 31 -5.66 -41.68 -26.94
N LEU A 32 -6.80 -41.92 -27.62
CA LEU A 32 -7.60 -40.88 -28.24
C LEU A 32 -8.07 -39.85 -27.15
N MET A 33 -8.60 -40.34 -26.02
CA MET A 33 -9.03 -39.51 -24.92
C MET A 33 -7.87 -38.68 -24.37
N ALA A 34 -6.69 -39.27 -24.21
CA ALA A 34 -5.48 -38.56 -23.74
C ALA A 34 -5.08 -37.45 -24.73
N MET A 35 -5.05 -37.73 -26.04
CA MET A 35 -4.69 -36.74 -27.07
C MET A 35 -5.67 -35.56 -27.09
N ILE A 36 -6.95 -35.76 -26.83
CA ILE A 36 -7.95 -34.69 -26.74
C ILE A 36 -7.73 -33.91 -25.45
N ASN A 37 -7.56 -34.60 -24.30
CA ASN A 37 -7.53 -33.99 -22.98
C ASN A 37 -6.22 -33.24 -22.66
N GLU A 38 -5.13 -33.61 -23.32
CA GLU A 38 -3.80 -32.99 -23.16
C GLU A 38 -3.60 -31.78 -24.09
N ASN A 39 -4.49 -31.58 -25.07
CA ASN A 39 -4.42 -30.44 -25.98
C ASN A 39 -5.42 -29.37 -25.57
N ASP A 40 -4.94 -28.36 -24.86
CA ASP A 40 -5.76 -27.26 -24.37
C ASP A 40 -6.35 -26.38 -25.50
N GLU A 41 -5.76 -26.37 -26.70
CA GLU A 41 -6.26 -25.62 -27.86
C GLU A 41 -7.61 -26.13 -28.35
N ILE A 42 -7.91 -27.42 -28.12
CA ILE A 42 -9.18 -28.03 -28.48
C ILE A 42 -10.35 -27.46 -27.66
N GLY A 43 -10.08 -27.04 -26.42
CA GLY A 43 -11.10 -26.48 -25.53
C GLY A 43 -12.20 -27.46 -25.11
N VAL A 44 -11.90 -28.78 -25.14
CA VAL A 44 -12.86 -29.85 -24.82
C VAL A 44 -12.19 -30.90 -23.94
N LYS A 45 -12.90 -31.41 -22.96
CA LYS A 45 -12.55 -32.63 -22.21
C LYS A 45 -13.41 -33.80 -22.71
N ALA A 46 -12.74 -34.89 -23.05
CA ALA A 46 -13.37 -36.11 -23.53
C ALA A 46 -13.30 -37.20 -22.46
N SER A 47 -14.38 -37.93 -22.29
CA SER A 47 -14.46 -39.14 -21.46
C SER A 47 -15.18 -40.28 -22.19
N TYR A 48 -14.87 -41.51 -21.80
CA TYR A 48 -15.49 -42.72 -22.33
C TYR A 48 -15.97 -43.58 -21.15
N ILE A 49 -17.24 -43.93 -21.19
CA ILE A 49 -17.91 -44.81 -20.21
C ILE A 49 -18.01 -46.21 -20.80
N ALA A 50 -17.17 -47.12 -20.36
CA ALA A 50 -17.03 -48.47 -20.92
C ALA A 50 -18.30 -49.32 -20.74
N GLU A 51 -19.01 -49.14 -19.62
CA GLU A 51 -20.23 -49.87 -19.28
C GLU A 51 -21.41 -49.60 -20.27
N THR A 52 -21.47 -48.39 -20.77
CA THR A 52 -22.52 -47.96 -21.68
C THR A 52 -22.02 -47.80 -23.12
N ASN A 53 -20.74 -47.94 -23.34
CA ASN A 53 -20.06 -47.71 -24.61
C ASN A 53 -20.37 -46.26 -25.17
N GLN A 54 -20.38 -45.28 -24.27
CA GLN A 54 -20.70 -43.91 -24.61
C GLN A 54 -19.50 -42.98 -24.45
N PHE A 55 -19.38 -42.05 -25.38
CA PHE A 55 -18.45 -40.94 -25.26
C PHE A 55 -19.18 -39.70 -24.70
N SER A 56 -18.46 -38.93 -23.92
CA SER A 56 -18.91 -37.60 -23.49
C SER A 56 -17.83 -36.58 -23.83
N LEU A 57 -18.22 -35.51 -24.52
CA LEU A 57 -17.40 -34.37 -24.81
C LEU A 57 -17.97 -33.16 -24.04
N THR A 58 -17.15 -32.51 -23.26
CA THR A 58 -17.55 -31.34 -22.47
C THR A 58 -16.62 -30.18 -22.77
N ALA A 59 -17.15 -29.02 -23.12
CA ALA A 59 -16.36 -27.82 -23.29
C ALA A 59 -15.68 -27.46 -21.96
N THR A 60 -14.43 -27.04 -22.02
CA THR A 60 -13.66 -26.63 -20.84
C THR A 60 -14.12 -25.29 -20.27
N GLU A 61 -14.71 -24.45 -21.10
CA GLU A 61 -15.28 -23.18 -20.69
C GLU A 61 -16.82 -23.25 -20.78
N THR A 62 -17.49 -22.49 -19.95
CA THR A 62 -18.94 -22.39 -19.87
C THR A 62 -19.51 -21.27 -20.75
N GLY A 63 -20.84 -21.22 -20.91
CA GLY A 63 -21.53 -20.12 -21.59
C GLY A 63 -22.00 -20.47 -23.00
N SER A 64 -22.86 -19.63 -23.56
CA SER A 64 -23.55 -19.83 -24.84
C SER A 64 -22.63 -19.79 -26.06
N GLY A 65 -21.48 -19.17 -25.93
CA GLY A 65 -20.50 -19.08 -27.02
C GLY A 65 -19.62 -20.32 -27.22
N ARG A 66 -19.70 -21.30 -26.32
CA ARG A 66 -18.83 -22.50 -26.31
C ARG A 66 -19.57 -23.70 -26.91
N LYS A 67 -19.48 -23.82 -28.24
CA LYS A 67 -20.03 -24.95 -29.00
C LYS A 67 -18.91 -25.94 -29.28
N ILE A 68 -19.25 -27.24 -29.27
CA ILE A 68 -18.37 -28.29 -29.72
C ILE A 68 -18.69 -28.60 -31.17
N GLU A 69 -17.69 -28.38 -32.04
CA GLU A 69 -17.81 -28.69 -33.48
C GLU A 69 -16.92 -29.89 -33.81
N LEU A 70 -17.55 -30.92 -34.38
CA LEU A 70 -16.88 -32.13 -34.81
C LEU A 70 -16.62 -32.05 -36.30
N GLY A 71 -15.41 -32.39 -36.76
CA GLY A 71 -15.06 -32.39 -38.16
C GLY A 71 -14.59 -33.78 -38.63
N GLY A 72 -14.99 -34.15 -39.84
CA GLY A 72 -14.54 -35.36 -40.49
C GLY A 72 -14.87 -36.63 -39.72
N MET A 73 -13.89 -37.46 -39.43
CA MET A 73 -14.11 -38.72 -38.71
C MET A 73 -14.54 -38.55 -37.26
N ALA A 74 -14.38 -37.37 -36.66
CA ALA A 74 -14.83 -37.14 -35.29
C ALA A 74 -16.34 -37.35 -35.13
N GLU A 75 -17.13 -36.93 -36.11
CA GLU A 75 -18.59 -37.18 -36.13
C GLU A 75 -18.95 -38.67 -36.19
N ASN A 76 -18.12 -39.48 -36.87
CA ASN A 76 -18.37 -40.93 -36.95
C ASN A 76 -18.02 -41.67 -35.66
N ILE A 77 -17.11 -41.12 -34.85
CA ILE A 77 -16.68 -41.74 -33.61
C ILE A 77 -17.53 -41.27 -32.44
N PHE A 78 -17.78 -39.98 -32.36
CA PHE A 78 -18.50 -39.36 -31.24
C PHE A 78 -20.03 -39.25 -31.51
N GLY A 79 -20.48 -39.48 -32.75
CA GLY A 79 -21.83 -39.31 -33.17
C GLY A 79 -22.12 -37.93 -33.72
N SER A 80 -23.14 -37.85 -34.59
CA SER A 80 -23.62 -36.56 -35.07
C SER A 80 -24.36 -35.82 -33.97
N LYS A 81 -24.24 -34.50 -33.99
CA LYS A 81 -24.90 -33.60 -33.06
C LYS A 81 -26.42 -33.57 -33.35
N ASP A 82 -27.22 -34.00 -32.40
CA ASP A 82 -28.69 -33.92 -32.46
C ASP A 82 -29.28 -33.40 -31.13
N GLU A 83 -30.57 -33.07 -31.10
CA GLU A 83 -31.24 -32.50 -29.92
C GLU A 83 -31.31 -33.47 -28.73
N THR A 84 -31.07 -34.77 -28.93
CA THR A 84 -31.17 -35.77 -27.87
C THR A 84 -29.83 -35.96 -27.13
N ASN A 85 -28.71 -35.76 -27.82
CA ASN A 85 -27.35 -36.01 -27.31
C ASN A 85 -26.50 -34.76 -27.19
N ASN A 86 -26.98 -33.58 -27.60
CA ASN A 86 -26.25 -32.32 -27.46
C ASN A 86 -26.99 -31.33 -26.57
N ARG A 87 -26.22 -30.69 -25.71
CA ARG A 87 -26.69 -29.55 -24.91
C ARG A 87 -25.74 -28.39 -25.11
N ASP A 88 -26.26 -27.33 -25.72
CA ASP A 88 -25.50 -26.08 -25.82
C ASP A 88 -25.36 -25.42 -24.45
N GLY A 89 -24.22 -24.78 -24.20
CA GLY A 89 -24.03 -23.98 -23.03
C GLY A 89 -24.99 -22.77 -23.03
N GLN A 90 -25.34 -22.34 -21.85
CA GLN A 90 -26.12 -21.12 -21.64
C GLN A 90 -25.37 -20.15 -20.77
N ASP A 91 -25.51 -18.85 -21.03
CA ASP A 91 -24.98 -17.83 -20.17
C ASP A 91 -25.83 -17.70 -18.91
N ALA A 92 -25.18 -17.48 -17.80
CA ALA A 92 -25.88 -17.13 -16.58
C ALA A 92 -26.43 -15.70 -16.69
N GLN A 93 -27.61 -15.48 -16.14
CA GLN A 93 -28.24 -14.16 -16.11
C GLN A 93 -28.75 -13.86 -14.71
N ILE A 94 -28.53 -12.63 -14.28
CA ILE A 94 -29.10 -12.09 -13.04
C ILE A 94 -29.83 -10.79 -13.35
N LEU A 95 -30.93 -10.55 -12.67
CA LEU A 95 -31.63 -9.27 -12.68
C LEU A 95 -31.20 -8.49 -11.43
N VAL A 96 -30.57 -7.33 -11.62
CA VAL A 96 -30.06 -6.49 -10.56
C VAL A 96 -30.90 -5.24 -10.46
N SER A 97 -31.31 -4.87 -9.24
CA SER A 97 -31.96 -3.62 -8.92
C SER A 97 -31.14 -2.85 -7.88
N TYR A 98 -30.77 -1.62 -8.19
CA TYR A 98 -29.99 -0.73 -7.32
C TYR A 98 -30.88 0.12 -6.37
N GLY A 99 -32.13 -0.27 -6.15
CA GLY A 99 -33.01 0.39 -5.20
C GLY A 99 -33.67 1.70 -5.69
N ASN A 100 -33.28 2.18 -6.87
CA ASN A 100 -33.83 3.40 -7.50
C ASN A 100 -34.95 3.12 -8.49
N GLY A 101 -35.47 1.88 -8.55
CA GLY A 101 -36.50 1.44 -9.48
C GLY A 101 -35.97 1.09 -10.88
N VAL A 102 -34.67 1.17 -11.11
CA VAL A 102 -34.01 0.73 -12.33
C VAL A 102 -33.56 -0.72 -12.17
N GLU A 103 -33.99 -1.58 -13.06
CA GLU A 103 -33.59 -2.99 -13.11
C GLU A 103 -32.70 -3.21 -14.34
N THR A 104 -31.61 -3.92 -14.18
CA THR A 104 -30.68 -4.25 -15.26
C THR A 104 -30.40 -5.74 -15.26
N THR A 105 -30.53 -6.39 -16.45
CA THR A 105 -30.11 -7.78 -16.62
C THR A 105 -28.62 -7.80 -16.93
N VAL A 106 -27.87 -8.50 -16.09
CA VAL A 106 -26.42 -8.73 -16.29
C VAL A 106 -26.24 -10.18 -16.72
N THR A 107 -25.50 -10.40 -17.80
CA THR A 107 -25.24 -11.72 -18.38
C THR A 107 -23.75 -12.04 -18.27
N SER A 108 -23.42 -13.29 -17.92
CA SER A 108 -22.04 -13.77 -17.81
C SER A 108 -21.94 -15.17 -18.46
N SER A 109 -20.83 -15.44 -19.13
CA SER A 109 -20.50 -16.77 -19.62
C SER A 109 -20.12 -17.75 -18.50
N THR A 110 -19.91 -17.24 -17.29
CA THR A 110 -19.68 -18.02 -16.07
C THR A 110 -20.82 -17.80 -15.08
N ASN A 111 -20.84 -18.60 -14.00
CA ASN A 111 -21.80 -18.40 -12.92
C ASN A 111 -21.38 -17.31 -11.93
N SER A 112 -20.35 -16.52 -12.23
CA SER A 112 -19.82 -15.48 -11.38
C SER A 112 -20.02 -14.11 -12.03
N PHE A 113 -20.48 -13.15 -11.24
CA PHE A 113 -20.75 -11.77 -11.64
C PHE A 113 -19.98 -10.83 -10.72
N ASP A 114 -19.32 -9.83 -11.30
CA ASP A 114 -18.74 -8.71 -10.55
C ASP A 114 -19.69 -7.51 -10.66
N LEU A 115 -20.22 -7.10 -9.52
CA LEU A 115 -21.13 -5.97 -9.37
C LEU A 115 -20.43 -4.90 -8.52
N GLU A 116 -19.66 -4.04 -9.16
CA GLU A 116 -18.95 -2.91 -8.50
C GLU A 116 -18.08 -3.36 -7.30
N GLY A 117 -17.35 -4.48 -7.48
CA GLY A 117 -16.48 -5.06 -6.45
C GLY A 117 -17.16 -6.12 -5.57
N LEU A 118 -18.47 -6.35 -5.73
CA LEU A 118 -19.16 -7.48 -5.11
C LEU A 118 -19.20 -8.66 -6.09
N THR A 119 -18.48 -9.73 -5.78
CA THR A 119 -18.55 -10.97 -6.57
C THR A 119 -19.73 -11.82 -6.12
N VAL A 120 -20.69 -12.05 -7.03
CA VAL A 120 -21.86 -12.90 -6.80
C VAL A 120 -21.73 -14.16 -7.63
N THR A 121 -21.76 -15.33 -7.00
CA THR A 121 -21.77 -16.63 -7.69
C THR A 121 -23.14 -17.28 -7.53
N VAL A 122 -23.73 -17.69 -8.67
CA VAL A 122 -25.03 -18.36 -8.70
C VAL A 122 -24.85 -19.85 -8.99
N SER A 123 -25.63 -20.70 -8.30
CA SER A 123 -25.57 -22.17 -8.45
C SER A 123 -26.85 -22.80 -8.92
N GLY A 124 -27.87 -22.00 -9.26
CA GLY A 124 -29.16 -22.49 -9.70
C GLY A 124 -30.07 -21.35 -10.15
N THR A 125 -31.30 -21.66 -10.46
CA THR A 125 -32.33 -20.68 -10.86
C THR A 125 -33.27 -20.44 -9.69
N PHE A 126 -33.42 -19.15 -9.30
CA PHE A 126 -34.42 -18.73 -8.32
C PHE A 126 -35.03 -17.37 -8.72
N GLY A 127 -36.12 -16.98 -8.08
CA GLY A 127 -36.74 -15.69 -8.34
C GLY A 127 -37.47 -15.63 -9.69
N PHE A 128 -37.81 -16.81 -10.29
CA PHE A 128 -38.59 -16.91 -11.51
C PHE A 128 -39.76 -17.86 -11.32
N ASN A 129 -40.89 -17.48 -11.85
CA ASN A 129 -42.04 -18.33 -11.96
C ASN A 129 -41.85 -19.41 -13.06
N SER A 130 -42.69 -20.43 -13.07
CA SER A 130 -42.62 -21.50 -14.07
C SER A 130 -42.85 -21.04 -15.51
N ASP A 131 -43.43 -19.85 -15.70
CA ASP A 131 -43.61 -19.19 -17.00
C ASP A 131 -42.43 -18.28 -17.41
N GLY A 132 -41.37 -18.22 -16.59
CA GLY A 132 -40.19 -17.41 -16.85
C GLY A 132 -40.34 -15.95 -16.42
N THR A 133 -41.45 -15.56 -15.79
CA THR A 133 -41.59 -14.19 -15.24
C THR A 133 -40.87 -14.06 -13.89
N VAL A 134 -40.45 -12.83 -13.58
CA VAL A 134 -39.70 -12.55 -12.34
C VAL A 134 -40.64 -12.62 -11.12
N ASP A 135 -40.29 -13.44 -10.14
CA ASP A 135 -40.90 -13.47 -8.82
C ASP A 135 -40.09 -12.60 -7.82
N ARG A 136 -40.51 -11.36 -7.67
CA ARG A 136 -39.85 -10.41 -6.78
C ARG A 136 -39.96 -10.75 -5.28
N SER A 137 -40.85 -11.70 -4.91
CA SER A 137 -40.96 -12.16 -3.53
C SER A 137 -39.77 -13.01 -3.09
N GLN A 138 -38.99 -13.53 -4.05
CA GLN A 138 -37.81 -14.36 -3.82
C GLN A 138 -36.48 -13.57 -4.04
N SER A 139 -36.54 -12.25 -4.07
CA SER A 139 -35.34 -11.44 -4.25
C SER A 139 -34.35 -11.60 -3.08
N VAL A 140 -33.06 -11.63 -3.39
CA VAL A 140 -31.96 -11.57 -2.41
C VAL A 140 -31.44 -10.15 -2.39
N THR A 141 -31.47 -9.53 -1.23
CA THR A 141 -30.93 -8.17 -1.04
C THR A 141 -29.53 -8.26 -0.43
N PHE A 142 -28.57 -7.62 -1.06
CA PHE A 142 -27.25 -7.41 -0.53
C PHE A 142 -27.16 -5.98 -0.01
N SER A 143 -26.69 -5.79 1.21
CA SER A 143 -26.31 -4.49 1.73
C SER A 143 -24.81 -4.51 1.98
N ALA A 144 -24.06 -3.63 1.33
CA ALA A 144 -22.70 -3.39 1.70
C ALA A 144 -22.70 -2.41 2.88
N ALA A 145 -22.25 -2.86 4.03
CA ALA A 145 -21.94 -1.98 5.15
C ALA A 145 -20.42 -1.86 5.25
N ALA A 146 -19.92 -0.64 5.34
CA ALA A 146 -18.51 -0.46 5.69
C ALA A 146 -18.24 -1.13 7.04
N ASP A 147 -17.10 -1.81 7.17
CA ASP A 147 -16.64 -2.33 8.45
C ASP A 147 -16.28 -1.13 9.36
N ALA A 148 -17.29 -0.63 10.08
CA ALA A 148 -17.16 0.53 10.93
C ALA A 148 -16.12 0.31 12.03
N ASP A 149 -15.93 -0.92 12.52
CA ASP A 149 -14.94 -1.21 13.55
C ASP A 149 -13.52 -1.09 12.98
N ALA A 150 -13.24 -1.71 11.84
CA ALA A 150 -11.92 -1.63 11.21
C ALA A 150 -11.55 -0.20 10.78
N VAL A 151 -12.51 0.58 10.29
CA VAL A 151 -12.28 1.99 9.93
C VAL A 151 -12.05 2.83 11.19
N THR A 152 -12.85 2.62 12.25
CA THR A 152 -12.70 3.33 13.54
C THR A 152 -11.31 3.12 14.14
N GLU A 153 -10.81 1.89 14.18
CA GLU A 153 -9.47 1.59 14.69
C GLU A 153 -8.36 2.29 13.88
N ARG A 154 -8.51 2.38 12.56
CA ARG A 154 -7.54 3.10 11.71
C ARG A 154 -7.57 4.61 11.96
N VAL A 155 -8.75 5.19 12.11
CA VAL A 155 -8.90 6.61 12.41
C VAL A 155 -8.39 6.93 13.81
N LYS A 156 -8.69 6.09 14.80
CA LYS A 156 -8.13 6.20 16.14
C LYS A 156 -6.60 6.23 16.12
N LYS A 157 -6.01 5.25 15.43
CA LYS A 157 -4.55 5.21 15.29
C LYS A 157 -4.00 6.45 14.59
N PHE A 158 -4.68 6.94 13.56
CA PHE A 158 -4.28 8.18 12.88
C PHE A 158 -4.28 9.37 13.86
N VAL A 159 -5.33 9.52 14.68
CA VAL A 159 -5.41 10.58 15.70
C VAL A 159 -4.33 10.42 16.76
N GLU A 160 -4.06 9.21 17.22
CA GLU A 160 -2.99 8.92 18.17
C GLU A 160 -1.60 9.29 17.60
N ASP A 161 -1.30 8.88 16.36
CA ASP A 161 -0.04 9.18 15.67
C ASP A 161 0.11 10.70 15.43
N TYR A 162 -0.98 11.38 15.01
CA TYR A 162 -1.02 12.83 14.88
C TYR A 162 -0.73 13.53 16.21
N ASN A 163 -1.41 13.13 17.29
CA ASN A 163 -1.21 13.71 18.61
C ASN A 163 0.19 13.47 19.15
N ALA A 164 0.76 12.30 18.89
CA ALA A 164 2.14 12.00 19.26
C ALA A 164 3.13 12.93 18.53
N LEU A 165 2.92 13.15 17.23
CA LEU A 165 3.74 14.06 16.44
C LEU A 165 3.66 15.50 16.97
N VAL A 166 2.44 16.00 17.21
CA VAL A 166 2.19 17.35 17.74
C VAL A 166 2.90 17.52 19.09
N LYS A 167 2.76 16.57 20.01
CA LYS A 167 3.37 16.60 21.34
C LYS A 167 4.89 16.57 21.26
N GLU A 168 5.45 15.73 20.40
CA GLU A 168 6.90 15.65 20.21
C GLU A 168 7.46 16.96 19.69
N ILE A 169 6.89 17.52 18.62
CA ILE A 169 7.34 18.81 18.07
C ILE A 169 7.27 19.91 19.12
N ASN A 170 6.13 20.05 19.81
CA ASN A 170 5.94 21.06 20.84
C ASN A 170 6.92 20.88 22.01
N SER A 171 7.18 19.65 22.42
CA SER A 171 8.19 19.34 23.45
C SER A 171 9.57 19.80 23.03
N GLN A 172 9.98 19.52 21.80
CA GLN A 172 11.31 19.88 21.29
C GLN A 172 11.50 21.40 21.20
N ILE A 173 10.52 22.13 20.67
CA ILE A 173 10.63 23.58 20.46
C ILE A 173 10.46 24.42 21.73
N THR A 174 9.85 23.87 22.79
CA THR A 174 9.56 24.58 24.05
C THR A 174 10.52 24.22 25.18
N THR A 175 11.15 23.04 25.12
CA THR A 175 12.11 22.60 26.13
C THR A 175 13.38 23.43 26.04
N LYS A 176 13.72 24.14 27.12
CA LYS A 176 14.93 25.00 27.19
C LYS A 176 16.18 24.16 27.45
N PRO A 177 17.33 24.56 26.87
CA PRO A 177 18.61 23.96 27.22
C PRO A 177 18.94 24.17 28.71
N ASP A 178 19.59 23.18 29.33
CA ASP A 178 20.08 23.27 30.67
C ASP A 178 21.58 23.63 30.59
N SER A 179 21.91 24.90 30.82
CA SER A 179 23.27 25.42 30.74
C SER A 179 24.23 24.80 31.77
N SER A 180 23.74 24.09 32.78
CA SER A 180 24.55 23.38 33.77
C SER A 180 25.22 22.12 33.21
N TYR A 181 24.77 21.64 32.06
CA TYR A 181 25.25 20.42 31.42
C TYR A 181 25.87 20.73 30.05
N ALA A 182 27.12 21.20 30.08
CA ALA A 182 27.90 21.34 28.84
C ALA A 182 28.30 19.95 28.29
N PRO A 183 28.59 19.80 26.98
CA PRO A 183 29.17 18.58 26.46
C PRO A 183 30.44 18.18 27.20
N LEU A 184 30.56 16.89 27.54
CA LEU A 184 31.74 16.36 28.24
C LEU A 184 32.92 16.27 27.26
N THR A 185 34.10 16.66 27.75
CA THR A 185 35.39 16.38 27.09
C THR A 185 35.78 14.91 27.29
N ASP A 186 36.68 14.39 26.46
CA ASP A 186 37.17 13.00 26.57
C ASP A 186 37.82 12.76 27.95
N ALA A 187 38.60 13.70 28.43
CA ALA A 187 39.23 13.62 29.78
C ALA A 187 38.18 13.56 30.91
N GLN A 188 37.07 14.28 30.78
CA GLN A 188 35.97 14.20 31.76
C GLN A 188 35.25 12.86 31.70
N LYS A 189 35.08 12.28 30.50
CA LYS A 189 34.46 10.96 30.31
C LYS A 189 35.34 9.85 30.93
N GLU A 190 36.66 9.94 30.84
CA GLU A 190 37.57 8.98 31.45
C GLU A 190 37.48 8.92 33.00
N GLU A 191 37.03 10.00 33.64
CA GLU A 191 36.83 10.10 35.09
C GLU A 191 35.42 9.68 35.57
N MET A 192 34.51 9.33 34.63
CA MET A 192 33.11 9.05 34.95
C MET A 192 32.75 7.61 34.57
N ASP A 193 31.74 7.03 35.26
CA ASP A 193 31.15 5.78 34.85
C ASP A 193 30.19 5.98 33.67
N ASP A 194 29.98 4.91 32.87
CA ASP A 194 29.17 4.94 31.65
C ASP A 194 27.74 5.45 31.87
N LYS A 195 27.13 5.09 33.01
CA LYS A 195 25.75 5.52 33.33
C LYS A 195 25.68 7.01 33.67
N SER A 196 26.70 7.52 34.33
CA SER A 196 26.82 8.95 34.63
C SER A 196 27.04 9.75 33.34
N ILE A 197 27.88 9.25 32.42
CA ILE A 197 28.09 9.83 31.09
C ILE A 197 26.76 9.87 30.33
N GLU A 198 26.02 8.75 30.24
CA GLU A 198 24.76 8.68 29.55
C GLU A 198 23.74 9.68 30.10
N ASN A 199 23.61 9.77 31.42
CA ASN A 199 22.69 10.70 32.07
C ASN A 199 23.09 12.16 31.84
N TRP A 200 24.39 12.45 31.87
CA TRP A 200 24.90 13.79 31.58
C TRP A 200 24.65 14.20 30.15
N GLU A 201 25.01 13.32 29.19
CA GLU A 201 24.80 13.57 27.76
C GLU A 201 23.32 13.74 27.40
N LYS A 202 22.43 12.97 28.04
CA LYS A 202 20.97 13.15 27.89
C LYS A 202 20.54 14.57 28.34
N LYS A 203 21.10 15.08 29.43
CA LYS A 203 20.86 16.45 29.91
C LYS A 203 21.50 17.51 29.02
N ALA A 204 22.71 17.28 28.53
CA ALA A 204 23.39 18.18 27.60
C ALA A 204 22.70 18.30 26.25
N LYS A 205 22.01 17.23 25.79
CA LYS A 205 21.23 17.22 24.57
C LYS A 205 19.83 17.83 24.74
N GLN A 206 19.37 18.05 25.99
CA GLN A 206 18.06 18.65 26.25
C GLN A 206 17.98 20.07 25.67
N GLY A 207 16.92 20.37 24.94
CA GLY A 207 16.64 21.70 24.43
C GLY A 207 17.52 22.14 23.24
N LEU A 208 18.23 21.24 22.58
CA LEU A 208 18.99 21.56 21.36
C LEU A 208 18.14 22.17 20.25
N LEU A 209 16.86 21.77 20.18
CA LEU A 209 15.89 22.27 19.21
C LEU A 209 14.99 23.38 19.79
N PHE A 210 15.36 23.94 20.94
CA PHE A 210 14.61 25.05 21.53
C PHE A 210 14.54 26.24 20.58
N GLY A 211 13.34 26.53 20.14
CA GLY A 211 13.09 27.68 19.26
C GLY A 211 13.52 27.44 17.80
N ASP A 212 13.77 26.19 17.42
CA ASP A 212 14.03 25.86 16.03
C ASP A 212 12.92 26.39 15.10
N THR A 213 13.32 27.05 14.01
CA THR A 213 12.37 27.74 13.11
C THR A 213 11.62 26.77 12.24
N THR A 214 12.27 25.72 11.71
CA THR A 214 11.66 24.72 10.83
C THR A 214 10.58 23.94 11.58
N LEU A 215 10.88 23.53 12.82
CA LEU A 215 9.92 22.84 13.69
C LEU A 215 8.78 23.74 14.17
N ARG A 216 9.02 25.03 14.38
CA ARG A 216 7.96 26.00 14.71
C ARG A 216 7.00 26.20 13.55
N ASP A 217 7.53 26.31 12.33
CA ASP A 217 6.73 26.45 11.12
C ASP A 217 5.89 25.19 10.90
N LEU A 218 6.48 24.01 11.10
CA LEU A 218 5.77 22.73 11.06
C LEU A 218 4.67 22.66 12.12
N SER A 219 4.97 23.04 13.38
CA SER A 219 3.96 23.08 14.46
C SER A 219 2.77 23.99 14.10
N SER A 220 3.06 25.18 13.58
CA SER A 220 2.01 26.11 13.15
C SER A 220 1.17 25.55 11.99
N SER A 221 1.82 24.91 11.03
CA SER A 221 1.14 24.30 9.88
C SER A 221 0.24 23.15 10.30
N ILE A 222 0.71 22.29 11.21
CA ILE A 222 -0.09 21.16 11.74
C ILE A 222 -1.32 21.69 12.51
N GLN A 223 -1.16 22.73 13.33
CA GLN A 223 -2.28 23.35 14.05
C GLN A 223 -3.33 23.93 13.10
N GLY A 224 -2.95 24.32 11.89
CA GLY A 224 -3.84 24.82 10.85
C GLY A 224 -4.68 23.75 10.15
N VAL A 225 -4.37 22.46 10.28
CA VAL A 225 -4.99 21.37 9.49
C VAL A 225 -6.52 21.34 9.55
N LEU A 226 -7.12 21.48 10.74
CA LEU A 226 -8.58 21.50 10.84
C LEU A 226 -9.19 22.83 10.33
N THR A 227 -8.47 23.92 10.43
CA THR A 227 -8.89 25.20 9.84
C THR A 227 -8.92 25.11 8.31
N ASP A 228 -7.91 24.47 7.72
CA ASP A 228 -7.83 24.22 6.28
C ASP A 228 -8.93 23.26 5.82
N LEU A 229 -9.24 22.25 6.63
CA LEU A 229 -10.34 21.33 6.37
C LEU A 229 -11.70 22.04 6.37
N MET A 230 -11.94 22.94 7.33
CA MET A 230 -13.14 23.78 7.33
C MET A 230 -13.16 24.72 6.12
N GLY A 231 -12.03 25.31 5.75
CA GLY A 231 -11.89 26.09 4.52
C GLY A 231 -12.15 25.30 3.24
N SER A 232 -12.05 23.98 3.32
CA SER A 232 -12.32 23.04 2.22
C SER A 232 -13.79 22.65 2.07
N GLY A 233 -14.68 23.11 2.95
CA GLY A 233 -16.13 22.88 2.89
C GLY A 233 -16.69 21.99 4.00
N VAL A 234 -15.89 21.61 4.98
CA VAL A 234 -16.35 20.87 6.16
C VAL A 234 -16.76 21.85 7.26
N SER A 235 -17.94 21.69 7.82
CA SER A 235 -18.38 22.51 8.94
C SER A 235 -17.88 21.99 10.29
N TYR A 236 -17.87 22.85 11.31
CA TYR A 236 -17.57 22.41 12.69
C TYR A 236 -18.57 21.34 13.17
N ASP A 237 -19.85 21.51 12.83
CA ASP A 237 -20.91 20.55 13.18
C ASP A 237 -20.66 19.17 12.54
N ASP A 238 -20.11 19.13 11.33
CA ASP A 238 -19.78 17.87 10.67
C ASP A 238 -18.61 17.16 11.35
N LEU A 239 -17.60 17.91 11.77
CA LEU A 239 -16.49 17.38 12.57
C LEU A 239 -16.98 16.84 13.92
N GLU A 240 -17.87 17.58 14.60
CA GLU A 240 -18.46 17.13 15.85
C GLU A 240 -19.33 15.89 15.68
N LYS A 241 -20.09 15.77 14.58
CA LYS A 241 -20.89 14.58 14.25
C LYS A 241 -20.01 13.34 14.07
N ILE A 242 -18.86 13.48 13.42
CA ILE A 242 -17.92 12.36 13.26
C ILE A 242 -17.01 12.16 14.48
N GLY A 243 -17.19 12.95 15.54
CA GLY A 243 -16.46 12.80 16.80
C GLY A 243 -15.00 13.23 16.74
N ILE A 244 -14.60 14.10 15.78
CA ILE A 244 -13.25 14.68 15.71
C ILE A 244 -13.33 16.16 16.03
N THR A 245 -12.63 16.59 17.08
CA THR A 245 -12.56 17.99 17.49
C THR A 245 -11.12 18.36 17.87
N ILE A 246 -10.84 19.67 17.92
CA ILE A 246 -9.57 20.15 18.52
C ILE A 246 -9.68 19.99 20.03
N SER A 247 -8.58 19.63 20.70
CA SER A 247 -8.53 19.65 22.17
C SER A 247 -8.88 21.05 22.70
N ASP A 248 -9.74 21.09 23.71
CA ASP A 248 -10.12 22.34 24.38
C ASP A 248 -8.95 22.93 25.21
N ASP A 249 -7.90 22.16 25.46
CA ASP A 249 -6.69 22.59 26.14
C ASP A 249 -5.71 23.21 25.14
N TYR A 250 -5.62 24.55 25.15
CA TYR A 250 -4.68 25.27 24.30
C TYR A 250 -3.21 24.93 24.57
N THR A 251 -2.89 24.33 25.72
CA THR A 251 -1.52 23.89 26.05
C THR A 251 -1.16 22.58 25.34
N ASP A 252 -2.14 21.84 24.84
CA ASP A 252 -1.95 20.62 24.07
C ASP A 252 -1.44 20.88 22.63
N GLY A 253 -1.35 22.17 22.23
CA GLY A 253 -0.67 22.58 21.00
C GLY A 253 -1.34 22.11 19.71
N GLY A 254 -2.67 21.91 19.71
CA GLY A 254 -3.43 21.51 18.52
C GLY A 254 -3.64 20.01 18.39
N THR A 255 -3.60 19.26 19.46
CA THR A 255 -4.01 17.85 19.47
C THR A 255 -5.48 17.68 19.17
N LEU A 256 -5.84 16.52 18.61
CA LEU A 256 -7.22 16.15 18.27
C LEU A 256 -7.82 15.29 19.36
N SER A 257 -9.12 15.53 19.63
CA SER A 257 -9.97 14.62 20.40
C SER A 257 -10.75 13.72 19.45
N PHE A 258 -10.92 12.44 19.81
CA PHE A 258 -11.64 11.46 19.01
C PHE A 258 -12.66 10.70 19.86
N ASP A 259 -13.92 10.78 19.48
CA ASP A 259 -15.04 10.03 20.08
C ASP A 259 -15.43 8.86 19.16
N GLU A 260 -14.96 7.65 19.53
CA GLU A 260 -15.24 6.43 18.78
C GLU A 260 -16.73 6.12 18.64
N THR A 261 -17.55 6.48 19.65
CA THR A 261 -18.98 6.20 19.63
C THR A 261 -19.69 7.08 18.61
N LYS A 262 -19.38 8.38 18.60
CA LYS A 262 -19.89 9.30 17.58
C LYS A 262 -19.44 8.88 16.19
N PHE A 263 -18.17 8.50 16.03
CA PHE A 263 -17.63 8.07 14.74
C PHE A 263 -18.37 6.84 14.19
N LYS A 264 -18.55 5.81 14.98
CA LYS A 264 -19.30 4.59 14.58
C LYS A 264 -20.76 4.89 14.24
N ALA A 265 -21.38 5.78 15.00
CA ALA A 265 -22.75 6.22 14.71
C ALA A 265 -22.80 6.97 13.36
N ALA A 266 -21.85 7.86 13.08
CA ALA A 266 -21.75 8.57 11.81
C ALA A 266 -21.48 7.61 10.62
N MET A 267 -20.58 6.64 10.78
CA MET A 267 -20.32 5.59 9.78
C MET A 267 -21.58 4.78 9.41
N THR A 268 -22.51 4.64 10.35
CA THR A 268 -23.77 3.90 10.12
C THR A 268 -24.85 4.77 9.52
N SER A 269 -24.96 6.02 9.97
CA SER A 269 -26.05 6.94 9.58
C SER A 269 -25.75 7.74 8.31
N ASP A 270 -24.49 8.10 8.09
CA ASP A 270 -24.04 8.92 6.96
C ASP A 270 -22.58 8.57 6.59
N PRO A 271 -22.36 7.40 5.97
CA PRO A 271 -21.03 6.96 5.57
C PRO A 271 -20.38 7.88 4.52
N ASP A 272 -21.20 8.54 3.70
CA ASP A 272 -20.72 9.47 2.67
C ASP A 272 -20.12 10.72 3.30
N LEU A 273 -20.74 11.27 4.35
CA LEU A 273 -20.17 12.38 5.11
C LEU A 273 -18.78 12.03 5.64
N VAL A 274 -18.65 10.86 6.29
CA VAL A 274 -17.36 10.40 6.82
C VAL A 274 -16.34 10.25 5.69
N SER A 275 -16.70 9.57 4.60
CA SER A 275 -15.82 9.41 3.44
C SER A 275 -15.36 10.76 2.88
N ASN A 276 -16.28 11.68 2.65
CA ASN A 276 -15.99 12.99 2.06
C ASN A 276 -15.06 13.84 2.95
N ILE A 277 -15.23 13.80 4.27
CA ILE A 277 -14.34 14.50 5.21
C ILE A 277 -12.90 13.98 5.11
N PHE A 278 -12.70 12.67 5.00
CA PHE A 278 -11.35 12.09 4.94
C PHE A 278 -10.72 12.16 3.55
N THR A 279 -11.47 11.87 2.50
CA THR A 279 -10.92 11.70 1.13
C THR A 279 -11.21 12.87 0.19
N GLY A 280 -12.17 13.73 0.56
CA GLY A 280 -12.75 14.72 -0.34
C GLY A 280 -13.86 14.11 -1.19
N GLY A 281 -14.77 14.93 -1.65
CA GLY A 281 -15.93 14.56 -2.47
C GLY A 281 -17.17 15.35 -2.07
N GLY A 282 -18.23 15.30 -2.87
CA GLY A 282 -19.41 16.12 -2.65
C GLY A 282 -19.06 17.61 -2.63
N GLU A 283 -19.38 18.28 -1.54
CA GLU A 283 -19.04 19.70 -1.31
C GLU A 283 -17.64 19.91 -0.73
N VAL A 284 -16.98 18.84 -0.24
CA VAL A 284 -15.64 18.89 0.34
C VAL A 284 -14.59 18.86 -0.76
N LYS A 285 -13.95 19.98 -1.00
CA LYS A 285 -12.96 20.15 -2.08
C LYS A 285 -11.70 19.32 -1.84
N LYS A 286 -11.29 19.17 -0.58
CA LYS A 286 -10.07 18.49 -0.17
C LYS A 286 -10.27 17.83 1.19
N GLY A 287 -10.07 16.54 1.27
CA GLY A 287 -10.26 15.78 2.51
C GLY A 287 -9.05 15.87 3.45
N LEU A 288 -9.27 15.47 4.69
CA LEU A 288 -8.29 15.52 5.78
C LEU A 288 -6.96 14.84 5.42
N ILE A 289 -7.01 13.68 4.75
CA ILE A 289 -5.80 12.95 4.35
C ILE A 289 -4.94 13.80 3.42
N SER A 290 -5.54 14.42 2.40
CA SER A 290 -4.80 15.27 1.45
C SER A 290 -4.26 16.54 2.10
N ILE A 291 -5.00 17.12 3.05
CA ILE A 291 -4.56 18.33 3.78
C ILE A 291 -3.35 18.00 4.65
N VAL A 292 -3.41 16.87 5.39
CA VAL A 292 -2.27 16.42 6.21
C VAL A 292 -1.05 16.10 5.34
N GLU A 293 -1.26 15.41 4.20
CA GLU A 293 -0.18 15.12 3.25
C GLU A 293 0.48 16.40 2.74
N ASP A 294 -0.30 17.39 2.31
CA ASP A 294 0.22 18.66 1.81
C ASP A 294 0.91 19.46 2.90
N THR A 295 0.40 19.41 4.15
CA THR A 295 1.01 20.06 5.31
C THR A 295 2.38 19.45 5.64
N LEU A 296 2.52 18.13 5.57
CA LEU A 296 3.77 17.43 5.93
C LEU A 296 4.77 17.33 4.78
N THR A 297 4.30 17.37 3.53
CA THR A 297 5.13 17.23 2.32
C THR A 297 6.34 18.18 2.29
N PRO A 298 6.22 19.50 2.59
CA PRO A 298 7.36 20.42 2.59
C PRO A 298 8.46 20.05 3.58
N TYR A 299 8.14 19.33 4.64
CA TYR A 299 9.05 19.00 5.74
C TYR A 299 9.63 17.60 5.66
N ALA A 300 8.82 16.60 5.26
CA ALA A 300 9.17 15.18 5.41
C ALA A 300 9.05 14.36 4.12
N THR A 301 8.87 14.99 2.95
CA THR A 301 8.77 14.24 1.69
C THR A 301 10.10 13.59 1.33
N ARG A 302 10.02 12.39 0.76
CA ARG A 302 11.15 11.76 0.07
C ARG A 302 11.48 12.57 -1.18
N TRP A 303 12.70 12.41 -1.69
CA TRP A 303 13.12 13.07 -2.93
C TRP A 303 12.05 12.91 -4.02
N SER A 304 11.57 14.01 -4.56
CA SER A 304 10.46 14.03 -5.51
C SER A 304 10.58 15.19 -6.50
N TYR A 305 10.34 14.91 -7.76
CA TYR A 305 10.22 15.96 -8.78
C TYR A 305 9.06 16.94 -8.51
N LYS A 306 8.01 16.49 -7.83
CA LYS A 306 6.89 17.36 -7.41
C LYS A 306 7.34 18.43 -6.40
N ASN A 307 8.44 18.17 -5.69
CA ASN A 307 9.05 19.10 -4.74
C ASN A 307 10.32 19.75 -5.32
N GLY A 308 10.32 20.06 -6.61
CA GLY A 308 11.45 20.71 -7.26
C GLY A 308 12.72 19.87 -7.36
N GLY A 309 12.66 18.56 -7.13
CA GLY A 309 13.82 17.66 -7.12
C GLY A 309 14.60 17.71 -5.81
N SER A 310 13.92 17.97 -4.68
CA SER A 310 14.49 18.01 -3.33
C SER A 310 13.78 17.06 -2.36
N TYR A 311 14.38 16.85 -1.21
CA TYR A 311 13.74 16.27 -0.04
C TYR A 311 12.92 17.34 0.71
N GLY A 312 12.10 16.91 1.67
CA GLY A 312 11.53 17.84 2.64
C GLY A 312 12.61 18.46 3.54
N SER A 313 12.33 19.68 4.04
CA SER A 313 13.33 20.50 4.75
C SER A 313 14.01 19.79 5.93
N LEU A 314 13.26 19.03 6.74
CA LEU A 314 13.83 18.27 7.86
C LEU A 314 14.79 17.15 7.39
N ILE A 315 14.52 16.55 6.24
CA ILE A 315 15.38 15.50 5.67
C ILE A 315 16.64 16.13 5.06
N GLU A 316 16.52 17.31 4.43
CA GLU A 316 17.69 18.06 3.93
C GLU A 316 18.57 18.56 5.07
N GLU A 317 17.97 18.92 6.19
CA GLU A 317 18.70 19.41 7.36
C GLU A 317 19.40 18.28 8.12
N ALA A 318 18.66 17.20 8.49
CA ALA A 318 19.13 16.18 9.42
C ALA A 318 19.27 14.77 8.83
N GLY A 319 18.74 14.54 7.62
CA GLY A 319 18.62 13.20 7.05
C GLY A 319 17.49 12.38 7.65
N SER A 320 17.35 11.15 7.18
CA SER A 320 16.35 10.20 7.69
C SER A 320 16.90 8.78 7.66
N GLU A 321 16.75 8.03 8.74
CA GLU A 321 17.14 6.62 8.83
C GLU A 321 16.43 5.75 7.78
N LYS A 322 15.23 6.16 7.32
CA LYS A 322 14.49 5.48 6.26
C LYS A 322 14.99 5.78 4.85
N ILE A 323 15.96 6.68 4.71
CA ILE A 323 16.53 7.13 3.43
C ILE A 323 18.06 7.15 3.58
N SER A 324 18.70 6.01 3.39
CA SER A 324 20.14 5.82 3.66
C SER A 324 21.04 6.88 3.00
N LEU A 325 20.71 7.33 1.79
CA LEU A 325 21.48 8.36 1.10
C LEU A 325 21.44 9.71 1.81
N SER A 326 20.36 10.05 2.47
CA SER A 326 20.22 11.33 3.19
C SER A 326 21.01 11.38 4.49
N LEU A 327 21.41 10.24 5.06
CA LEU A 327 22.20 10.20 6.31
C LEU A 327 23.58 10.83 6.17
N THR A 328 24.18 10.75 4.98
CA THR A 328 25.50 11.32 4.67
C THR A 328 25.44 12.49 3.71
N ASN A 329 24.24 12.88 3.30
CA ASN A 329 23.98 13.99 2.39
C ASN A 329 22.90 14.90 2.97
N ASN A 330 23.25 15.59 4.07
CA ASN A 330 22.41 16.56 4.76
C ASN A 330 23.26 17.67 5.37
N GLN A 331 22.62 18.78 5.75
CA GLN A 331 23.33 19.97 6.25
C GLN A 331 24.08 19.71 7.54
N ILE A 332 23.48 19.02 8.51
CA ILE A 332 24.10 18.70 9.80
C ILE A 332 25.34 17.81 9.60
N TYR A 333 25.24 16.78 8.74
CA TYR A 333 26.38 15.94 8.42
C TYR A 333 27.54 16.73 7.79
N THR A 334 27.22 17.63 6.85
CA THR A 334 28.24 18.50 6.23
C THR A 334 28.91 19.39 7.26
N GLN A 335 28.15 20.03 8.16
CA GLN A 335 28.71 20.87 9.24
C GLN A 335 29.57 20.06 10.20
N LEU A 336 29.17 18.82 10.54
CA LEU A 336 29.99 17.94 11.37
C LEU A 336 31.33 17.60 10.72
N GLN A 337 31.36 17.35 9.40
CA GLN A 337 32.61 17.13 8.66
C GLN A 337 33.51 18.38 8.67
N GLU A 338 32.94 19.55 8.40
CA GLU A 338 33.66 20.81 8.43
C GLU A 338 34.26 21.11 9.82
N MET A 339 33.50 20.80 10.89
CA MET A 339 33.99 20.94 12.28
C MET A 339 35.12 19.96 12.57
N GLN A 340 35.02 18.69 12.14
CA GLN A 340 36.07 17.71 12.31
C GLN A 340 37.35 18.13 11.59
N ASP A 341 37.25 18.57 10.34
CA ASP A 341 38.38 19.10 9.58
C ASP A 341 39.03 20.32 10.27
N ALA A 342 38.24 21.16 10.92
CA ALA A 342 38.75 22.28 11.68
C ALA A 342 39.50 21.83 12.93
N ILE A 343 38.97 20.84 13.65
CA ILE A 343 39.65 20.25 14.83
C ILE A 343 40.96 19.62 14.40
N ASP A 344 41.01 18.87 13.32
CA ASP A 344 42.24 18.22 12.84
C ASP A 344 43.30 19.25 12.46
N ARG A 345 42.93 20.35 11.77
CA ARG A 345 43.85 21.47 11.48
C ARG A 345 44.38 22.13 12.74
N LEU A 346 43.55 22.34 13.76
CA LEU A 346 43.97 22.93 15.02
C LEU A 346 44.96 22.02 15.79
N ASN A 347 44.72 20.71 15.77
CA ASN A 347 45.59 19.71 16.36
C ASN A 347 46.98 19.70 15.68
N ASP A 348 47.02 19.77 14.34
CA ASP A 348 48.25 19.87 13.57
C ASP A 348 49.01 21.16 13.87
N GLN A 349 48.30 22.29 13.99
CA GLN A 349 48.91 23.55 14.41
C GLN A 349 49.49 23.47 15.81
N LEU A 350 48.75 22.91 16.77
CA LEU A 350 49.18 22.71 18.14
C LEU A 350 50.45 21.85 18.19
N LYS A 351 50.48 20.76 17.46
CA LYS A 351 51.66 19.91 17.35
C LYS A 351 52.87 20.66 16.78
N THR A 352 52.68 21.43 15.72
CA THR A 352 53.70 22.26 15.12
C THR A 352 54.25 23.29 16.12
N GLU A 353 53.39 23.94 16.90
CA GLU A 353 53.80 24.88 17.96
C GLU A 353 54.56 24.18 19.09
N GLN A 354 54.12 23.00 19.52
CA GLN A 354 54.83 22.20 20.52
C GLN A 354 56.23 21.83 20.04
N ASP A 355 56.36 21.34 18.81
CA ASP A 355 57.66 21.00 18.23
C ASP A 355 58.59 22.23 18.14
N ARG A 356 58.03 23.39 17.80
CA ARG A 356 58.77 24.67 17.79
C ARG A 356 59.29 25.02 19.18
N TYR A 357 58.45 24.95 20.21
CA TYR A 357 58.88 25.24 21.60
C TYR A 357 59.87 24.20 22.07
N ILE A 358 59.71 22.92 21.84
CA ILE A 358 60.68 21.88 22.18
C ILE A 358 62.02 22.18 21.52
N SER A 359 62.03 22.53 20.24
CA SER A 359 63.27 22.92 19.54
C SER A 359 63.94 24.14 20.15
N GLN A 360 63.21 25.22 20.54
CA GLN A 360 63.72 26.38 21.19
C GLN A 360 64.29 26.06 22.56
N PHE A 361 63.62 25.22 23.36
CA PHE A 361 64.14 24.78 24.67
C PHE A 361 65.41 23.96 24.52
N THR A 362 65.46 23.02 23.57
CA THR A 362 66.70 22.24 23.30
C THR A 362 67.85 23.10 22.86
N GLN A 363 67.63 24.12 22.01
CA GLN A 363 68.68 25.09 21.64
C GLN A 363 69.18 25.89 22.84
N MET A 364 68.28 26.35 23.71
CA MET A 364 68.59 27.09 24.89
C MET A 364 69.44 26.23 25.90
N GLU A 365 69.00 24.95 26.08
CA GLU A 365 69.71 23.99 26.89
C GLU A 365 71.16 23.73 26.38
N THR A 366 71.29 23.59 25.07
CA THR A 366 72.57 23.41 24.38
C THR A 366 73.48 24.65 24.61
N LEU A 367 72.92 25.86 24.49
CA LEU A 367 73.67 27.11 24.74
C LEU A 367 74.10 27.26 26.20
N ILE A 368 73.25 26.86 27.17
CA ILE A 368 73.60 26.87 28.61
C ILE A 368 74.70 25.87 28.86
N SER A 369 74.61 24.61 28.39
CA SER A 369 75.68 23.63 28.54
C SER A 369 77.05 24.08 27.96
N GLN A 370 77.00 24.73 26.79
CA GLN A 370 78.24 25.29 26.19
C GLN A 370 78.87 26.42 27.06
N LYS A 371 78.02 27.20 27.72
CA LYS A 371 78.51 28.28 28.61
C LYS A 371 79.05 27.76 29.93
N GLU A 372 78.54 26.66 30.48
CA GLU A 372 79.06 26.01 31.69
C GLU A 372 80.34 25.27 31.44
N GLN A 373 80.74 24.97 30.21
CA GLN A 373 81.99 24.34 29.80
C GLN A 373 83.13 25.36 29.51
N GLN A 374 82.81 26.63 29.47
CA GLN A 374 83.78 27.74 29.35
C GLN A 374 84.11 28.38 30.70
#